data_e1f18de150ae3e62984a7852af060c2b
#
_entry.id   e1f18de150ae3e62984a7852af060c2b
#
_cell.length_a   1.000
_cell.length_b   1.000
_cell.length_c   1.000
_cell.angle_alpha   90.00
_cell.angle_beta   90.00
_cell.angle_gamma   90.00
#
_symmetry.space_group_name_H-M   'P 1'
#
loop_
_entity.id
_entity.type
_entity.pdbx_description
1 polymer ?
#
loop_
_entity_poly.entity_id
_entity_poly.type
_entity_poly.pdbx_seq_one_letter_code
_entity_poly.pdbx_strand_id
1 'polypeptide(L)'
;LIRIPFPKDAEKMKTTLVKVGMQSQVTQFEKTLNAAAEDASQFAKEIFIDAVKKMTIKDAMSILKGKDNAATNYLKEQTSNELYVKFKPVVKQSIAKVNLTKHWNMLANRYNALPLSQKVNPDLEDYITNQAINGLFVLIANEEKEIRNNPKARVSEILQKVFK
;
A
#
# COMPACT_ATOMS: atom_id res chain seq x y z
N LEU A 1 6.78 7.93 -4.95
CA LEU A 1 5.40 7.54 -4.63
C LEU A 1 5.10 6.19 -5.26
N ILE A 2 4.71 5.22 -4.45
CA ILE A 2 4.27 3.91 -4.94
C ILE A 2 2.84 4.06 -5.43
N ARG A 3 2.63 3.76 -6.70
CA ARG A 3 1.31 3.79 -7.31
C ARG A 3 0.60 2.46 -7.03
N ILE A 4 -0.60 2.52 -6.44
CA ILE A 4 -1.47 1.35 -6.32
C ILE A 4 -2.01 1.00 -7.70
N PRO A 5 -1.79 -0.24 -8.17
CA PRO A 5 -2.29 -0.67 -9.47
C PRO A 5 -3.81 -0.85 -9.46
N PHE A 6 -4.39 -1.00 -10.63
CA PHE A 6 -5.77 -1.46 -10.78
C PHE A 6 -5.93 -2.87 -10.17
N PRO A 7 -7.09 -3.23 -9.58
CA PRO A 7 -7.29 -4.57 -9.02
C PRO A 7 -6.99 -5.67 -10.04
N LYS A 8 -6.16 -6.66 -9.65
CA LYS A 8 -5.74 -7.75 -10.58
C LYS A 8 -6.92 -8.49 -11.19
N ASP A 9 -7.95 -8.75 -10.37
CA ASP A 9 -9.18 -9.42 -10.82
C ASP A 9 -9.99 -8.58 -11.80
N ALA A 10 -9.68 -7.29 -11.90
CA ALA A 10 -10.32 -6.32 -12.79
C ALA A 10 -9.42 -5.83 -13.94
N GLU A 11 -8.22 -6.40 -14.13
CA GLU A 11 -7.30 -5.97 -15.21
C GLU A 11 -7.90 -6.18 -16.61
N LYS A 12 -8.65 -7.28 -16.82
CA LYS A 12 -9.41 -7.48 -18.07
C LYS A 12 -10.46 -6.39 -18.27
N MET A 13 -11.15 -5.97 -17.19
CA MET A 13 -12.09 -4.88 -17.23
C MET A 13 -11.40 -3.58 -17.63
N LYS A 14 -10.29 -3.23 -17.01
CA LYS A 14 -9.49 -2.06 -17.37
C LYS A 14 -9.13 -2.03 -18.85
N THR A 15 -8.51 -3.13 -19.34
CA THR A 15 -8.07 -3.24 -20.72
C THR A 15 -9.24 -3.11 -21.71
N THR A 16 -10.38 -3.72 -21.40
CA THR A 16 -11.57 -3.67 -22.23
C THR A 16 -12.17 -2.26 -22.27
N LEU A 17 -12.30 -1.62 -21.09
CA LEU A 17 -12.85 -0.25 -20.99
C LEU A 17 -11.98 0.79 -21.73
N VAL A 18 -10.66 0.63 -21.68
CA VAL A 18 -9.73 1.46 -22.45
C VAL A 18 -9.96 1.30 -23.95
N LYS A 19 -10.11 0.06 -24.44
CA LYS A 19 -10.37 -0.24 -25.86
C LYS A 19 -11.69 0.35 -26.36
N VAL A 20 -12.69 0.50 -25.50
CA VAL A 20 -13.97 1.13 -25.84
C VAL A 20 -14.02 2.65 -25.54
N GLY A 21 -12.85 3.26 -25.36
CA GLY A 21 -12.74 4.72 -25.24
C GLY A 21 -12.91 5.31 -23.84
N MET A 22 -12.93 4.50 -22.78
CA MET A 22 -13.11 4.94 -21.39
C MET A 22 -11.79 5.19 -20.63
N GLN A 23 -10.71 5.53 -21.34
CA GLN A 23 -9.39 5.79 -20.73
C GLN A 23 -9.44 6.88 -19.64
N SER A 24 -10.19 7.96 -19.87
CA SER A 24 -10.28 9.08 -18.92
C SER A 24 -10.91 8.64 -17.59
N GLN A 25 -11.98 7.86 -17.66
CA GLN A 25 -12.69 7.34 -16.48
C GLN A 25 -11.82 6.34 -15.70
N VAL A 26 -11.10 5.48 -16.39
CA VAL A 26 -10.13 4.56 -15.78
C VAL A 26 -9.03 5.33 -15.07
N THR A 27 -8.46 6.35 -15.72
CA THR A 27 -7.41 7.20 -15.12
C THR A 27 -7.94 7.96 -13.89
N GLN A 28 -9.17 8.46 -13.94
CA GLN A 28 -9.79 9.13 -12.80
C GLN A 28 -9.99 8.17 -11.63
N PHE A 29 -10.44 6.93 -11.88
CA PHE A 29 -10.55 5.91 -10.86
C PHE A 29 -9.20 5.61 -10.20
N GLU A 30 -8.12 5.42 -10.99
CA GLU A 30 -6.78 5.18 -10.45
C GLU A 30 -6.26 6.33 -9.61
N LYS A 31 -6.53 7.58 -9.98
CA LYS A 31 -6.15 8.76 -9.18
C LYS A 31 -6.87 8.79 -7.84
N THR A 32 -8.17 8.55 -7.82
CA THR A 32 -8.97 8.56 -6.59
C THR A 32 -8.60 7.39 -5.66
N LEU A 33 -8.30 6.23 -6.22
CA LEU A 33 -7.81 5.07 -5.49
C LEU A 33 -6.48 5.37 -4.76
N ASN A 34 -5.55 6.01 -5.46
CA ASN A 34 -4.26 6.37 -4.87
C ASN A 34 -4.39 7.48 -3.82
N ALA A 35 -5.27 8.45 -4.00
CA ALA A 35 -5.55 9.49 -3.01
C ALA A 35 -6.10 8.90 -1.70
N ALA A 36 -7.02 7.92 -1.78
CA ALA A 36 -7.55 7.25 -0.59
C ALA A 36 -6.47 6.48 0.19
N ALA A 37 -5.51 5.86 -0.52
CA ALA A 37 -4.40 5.17 0.11
C ALA A 37 -3.39 6.14 0.77
N GLU A 38 -3.14 7.29 0.16
CA GLU A 38 -2.29 8.34 0.70
C GLU A 38 -2.85 8.90 2.01
N ASP A 39 -4.14 9.19 2.07
CA ASP A 39 -4.82 9.62 3.28
C ASP A 39 -4.62 8.62 4.44
N ALA A 40 -4.76 7.32 4.17
CA ALA A 40 -4.59 6.28 5.17
C ALA A 40 -3.15 6.17 5.68
N SER A 41 -2.15 6.39 4.82
CA SER A 41 -0.73 6.22 5.15
C SER A 41 -0.22 7.15 6.25
N GLN A 42 -0.90 8.27 6.51
CA GLN A 42 -0.54 9.24 7.55
C GLN A 42 -0.55 8.63 8.97
N PHE A 43 -1.33 7.57 9.19
CA PHE A 43 -1.43 6.88 10.48
C PHE A 43 -0.32 5.85 10.73
N ALA A 44 0.49 5.53 9.74
CA ALA A 44 1.50 4.48 9.84
C ALA A 44 2.63 4.82 10.82
N LYS A 45 3.02 6.10 10.90
CA LYS A 45 4.18 6.55 11.69
C LYS A 45 4.08 6.14 13.17
N GLU A 46 2.95 6.41 13.80
CA GLU A 46 2.76 6.10 15.23
C GLU A 46 2.79 4.59 15.49
N ILE A 47 2.15 3.81 14.62
CA ILE A 47 2.12 2.35 14.71
C ILE A 47 3.54 1.77 14.61
N PHE A 48 4.36 2.26 13.69
CA PHE A 48 5.75 1.82 13.55
C PHE A 48 6.61 2.23 14.75
N ILE A 49 6.45 3.46 15.27
CA ILE A 49 7.15 3.90 16.48
C ILE A 49 6.82 2.99 17.66
N ASP A 50 5.57 2.63 17.85
CA ASP A 50 5.15 1.75 18.95
C ASP A 50 5.68 0.32 18.78
N ALA A 51 5.73 -0.20 17.57
CA ALA A 51 6.34 -1.49 17.28
C ALA A 51 7.85 -1.49 17.60
N VAL A 52 8.57 -0.41 17.23
CA VAL A 52 10.00 -0.26 17.54
C VAL A 52 10.24 -0.15 19.06
N LYS A 53 9.38 0.57 19.80
CA LYS A 53 9.49 0.65 21.27
C LYS A 53 9.28 -0.69 21.98
N LYS A 54 8.48 -1.58 21.40
CA LYS A 54 8.22 -2.92 21.93
C LYS A 54 9.29 -3.95 21.54
N MET A 55 10.23 -3.59 20.68
CA MET A 55 11.30 -4.45 20.18
C MET A 55 12.22 -4.90 21.33
N THR A 56 12.51 -6.19 21.39
CA THR A 56 13.49 -6.75 22.32
C THR A 56 14.91 -6.61 21.78
N ILE A 57 15.91 -6.75 22.67
CA ILE A 57 17.33 -6.78 22.26
C ILE A 57 17.58 -7.94 21.28
N LYS A 58 16.93 -9.09 21.49
CA LYS A 58 17.03 -10.24 20.59
C LYS A 58 16.51 -9.93 19.19
N ASP A 59 15.37 -9.25 19.10
CA ASP A 59 14.80 -8.82 17.82
C ASP A 59 15.76 -7.87 17.10
N ALA A 60 16.27 -6.85 17.81
CA ALA A 60 17.22 -5.90 17.27
C ALA A 60 18.49 -6.59 16.73
N MET A 61 19.06 -7.55 17.47
CA MET A 61 20.22 -8.33 17.02
C MET A 61 19.90 -9.20 15.81
N SER A 62 18.71 -9.78 15.73
CA SER A 62 18.26 -10.57 14.57
C SER A 62 18.12 -9.69 13.33
N ILE A 63 17.59 -8.48 13.48
CA ILE A 63 17.49 -7.48 12.41
C ILE A 63 18.89 -7.07 11.91
N LEU A 64 19.82 -6.75 12.82
CA LEU A 64 21.18 -6.31 12.46
C LEU A 64 21.95 -7.36 11.67
N LYS A 65 21.86 -8.62 12.08
CA LYS A 65 22.51 -9.76 11.44
C LYS A 65 21.73 -10.34 10.26
N GLY A 66 20.52 -9.84 10.04
CA GLY A 66 19.60 -10.33 9.04
C GLY A 66 19.93 -9.86 7.61
N LYS A 67 19.10 -10.32 6.66
CA LYS A 67 19.15 -9.93 5.25
C LYS A 67 18.69 -8.48 5.06
N ASP A 68 18.78 -8.00 3.83
CA ASP A 68 18.46 -6.61 3.43
C ASP A 68 17.05 -6.12 3.79
N ASN A 69 16.14 -7.02 4.12
CA ASN A 69 14.75 -6.71 4.48
C ASN A 69 14.34 -7.24 5.87
N ALA A 70 15.29 -7.48 6.77
CA ALA A 70 15.03 -8.07 8.09
C ALA A 70 14.19 -7.15 8.99
N ALA A 71 14.48 -5.84 9.01
CA ALA A 71 13.68 -4.86 9.75
C ALA A 71 12.28 -4.70 9.14
N THR A 72 12.19 -4.66 7.82
CA THR A 72 10.92 -4.59 7.10
C THR A 72 10.02 -5.78 7.42
N ASN A 73 10.58 -7.00 7.40
CA ASN A 73 9.83 -8.22 7.73
C ASN A 73 9.36 -8.22 9.18
N TYR A 74 10.22 -7.82 10.12
CA TYR A 74 9.84 -7.66 11.53
C TYR A 74 8.68 -6.67 11.69
N LEU A 75 8.79 -5.48 11.14
CA LEU A 75 7.72 -4.48 11.21
C LEU A 75 6.45 -5.00 10.55
N LYS A 76 6.53 -5.66 9.41
CA LYS A 76 5.38 -6.24 8.73
C LYS A 76 4.66 -7.26 9.59
N GLU A 77 5.39 -8.16 10.24
CA GLU A 77 4.83 -9.17 11.13
C GLU A 77 4.16 -8.55 12.36
N GLN A 78 4.80 -7.55 12.98
CA GLN A 78 4.31 -6.92 14.21
C GLN A 78 3.16 -5.93 13.98
N THR A 79 3.06 -5.30 12.81
CA THR A 79 2.18 -4.14 12.63
C THR A 79 1.07 -4.31 11.60
N SER A 80 1.10 -5.34 10.73
CA SER A 80 0.12 -5.47 9.63
C SER A 80 -1.33 -5.45 10.09
N ASN A 81 -1.65 -6.14 11.18
CA ASN A 81 -3.01 -6.19 11.71
C ASN A 81 -3.46 -4.82 12.27
N GLU A 82 -2.58 -4.13 13.00
CA GLU A 82 -2.89 -2.81 13.56
C GLU A 82 -3.04 -1.77 12.45
N LEU A 83 -2.14 -1.80 11.46
CA LEU A 83 -2.25 -0.97 10.26
C LEU A 83 -3.58 -1.20 9.54
N TYR A 84 -3.98 -2.46 9.35
CA TYR A 84 -5.25 -2.78 8.71
C TYR A 84 -6.45 -2.20 9.46
N VAL A 85 -6.50 -2.40 10.78
CA VAL A 85 -7.59 -1.89 11.63
C VAL A 85 -7.65 -0.35 11.61
N LYS A 86 -6.51 0.32 11.61
CA LYS A 86 -6.44 1.80 11.59
C LYS A 86 -6.70 2.39 10.20
N PHE A 87 -6.22 1.74 9.14
CA PHE A 87 -6.36 2.25 7.77
C PHE A 87 -7.76 2.06 7.21
N LYS A 88 -8.39 0.93 7.46
CA LYS A 88 -9.69 0.60 6.87
C LYS A 88 -10.77 1.68 7.07
N PRO A 89 -11.00 2.24 8.28
CA PRO A 89 -11.97 3.31 8.46
C PRO A 89 -11.58 4.61 7.73
N VAL A 90 -10.29 4.93 7.65
CA VAL A 90 -9.80 6.10 6.91
C VAL A 90 -10.01 5.93 5.42
N VAL A 91 -9.62 4.78 4.88
CA VAL A 91 -9.85 4.40 3.49
C VAL A 91 -11.33 4.49 3.14
N LYS A 92 -12.22 3.98 4.00
CA LYS A 92 -13.67 4.08 3.82
C LYS A 92 -14.15 5.52 3.70
N GLN A 93 -13.69 6.41 4.59
CA GLN A 93 -14.03 7.83 4.55
C GLN A 93 -13.48 8.50 3.29
N SER A 94 -12.24 8.21 2.90
CA SER A 94 -11.62 8.77 1.70
C SER A 94 -12.28 8.30 0.42
N ILE A 95 -12.68 7.03 0.34
CA ILE A 95 -13.49 6.48 -0.75
C ILE A 95 -14.80 7.26 -0.91
N ALA A 96 -15.48 7.55 0.21
CA ALA A 96 -16.74 8.31 0.19
C ALA A 96 -16.51 9.76 -0.26
N LYS A 97 -15.49 10.45 0.25
CA LYS A 97 -15.16 11.84 -0.12
C LYS A 97 -14.91 12.02 -1.61
N VAL A 98 -14.21 11.09 -2.25
CA VAL A 98 -13.84 11.17 -3.67
C VAL A 98 -14.82 10.46 -4.59
N ASN A 99 -15.96 9.99 -4.08
CA ASN A 99 -16.97 9.23 -4.83
C ASN A 99 -16.42 8.02 -5.59
N LEU A 100 -15.42 7.35 -5.04
CA LEU A 100 -14.71 6.25 -5.70
C LEU A 100 -15.67 5.09 -6.04
N THR A 101 -16.59 4.76 -5.12
CA THR A 101 -17.60 3.72 -5.35
C THR A 101 -18.48 4.04 -6.57
N LYS A 102 -18.84 5.32 -6.77
CA LYS A 102 -19.61 5.73 -7.95
C LYS A 102 -18.82 5.53 -9.24
N HIS A 103 -17.56 5.92 -9.25
CA HIS A 103 -16.66 5.69 -10.40
C HIS A 103 -16.47 4.21 -10.68
N TRP A 104 -16.28 3.42 -9.65
CA TRP A 104 -16.16 1.96 -9.77
C TRP A 104 -17.43 1.35 -10.35
N ASN A 105 -18.60 1.65 -9.77
CA ASN A 105 -19.88 1.09 -10.23
C ASN A 105 -20.16 1.45 -11.70
N MET A 106 -19.82 2.66 -12.12
CA MET A 106 -19.96 3.07 -13.52
C MET A 106 -19.09 2.18 -14.44
N LEU A 107 -17.84 1.95 -14.08
CA LEU A 107 -16.91 1.11 -14.84
C LEU A 107 -17.37 -0.36 -14.84
N ALA A 108 -17.70 -0.89 -13.67
CA ALA A 108 -18.14 -2.27 -13.50
C ALA A 108 -19.45 -2.56 -14.27
N ASN A 109 -20.43 -1.67 -14.18
CA ASN A 109 -21.70 -1.83 -14.88
C ASN A 109 -21.51 -1.82 -16.40
N ARG A 110 -20.67 -0.93 -16.93
CA ARG A 110 -20.34 -0.89 -18.36
C ARG A 110 -19.64 -2.16 -18.83
N TYR A 111 -18.70 -2.65 -18.04
CA TYR A 111 -18.00 -3.89 -18.36
C TYR A 111 -18.92 -5.10 -18.27
N ASN A 112 -19.69 -5.24 -17.20
CA ASN A 112 -20.59 -6.37 -16.97
C ASN A 112 -21.78 -6.43 -17.97
N ALA A 113 -22.06 -5.34 -18.67
CA ALA A 113 -23.02 -5.30 -19.77
C ALA A 113 -22.47 -5.85 -21.10
N LEU A 114 -21.15 -6.07 -21.19
CA LEU A 114 -20.55 -6.64 -22.41
C LEU A 114 -20.79 -8.15 -22.48
N PRO A 115 -21.08 -8.71 -23.67
CA PRO A 115 -21.22 -10.15 -23.85
C PRO A 115 -19.93 -10.89 -23.39
N LEU A 116 -20.12 -12.02 -22.70
CA LEU A 116 -19.03 -12.90 -22.23
C LEU A 116 -18.09 -12.25 -21.18
N SER A 117 -18.45 -11.12 -20.60
CA SER A 117 -17.69 -10.53 -19.49
C SER A 117 -17.83 -11.35 -18.20
N GLN A 118 -16.72 -11.52 -17.45
CA GLN A 118 -16.80 -12.05 -16.09
C GLN A 118 -17.17 -10.91 -15.15
N LYS A 119 -18.24 -11.10 -14.36
CA LYS A 119 -18.66 -10.08 -13.39
C LYS A 119 -17.54 -9.75 -12.41
N VAL A 120 -17.28 -8.47 -12.23
CA VAL A 120 -16.25 -7.94 -11.33
C VAL A 120 -16.93 -7.16 -10.23
N ASN A 121 -16.66 -7.53 -8.98
CA ASN A 121 -17.15 -6.81 -7.80
C ASN A 121 -16.14 -6.92 -6.64
N PRO A 122 -14.95 -6.31 -6.73
CA PRO A 122 -13.98 -6.31 -5.64
C PRO A 122 -14.46 -5.47 -4.47
N ASP A 123 -14.12 -5.91 -3.25
CA ASP A 123 -14.18 -5.06 -2.06
C ASP A 123 -13.09 -4.00 -2.15
N LEU A 124 -13.46 -2.80 -2.55
CA LEU A 124 -12.53 -1.68 -2.73
C LEU A 124 -11.93 -1.21 -1.40
N GLU A 125 -12.67 -1.26 -0.30
CA GLU A 125 -12.18 -0.86 1.01
C GLU A 125 -11.03 -1.81 1.43
N ASP A 126 -11.25 -3.11 1.32
CA ASP A 126 -10.26 -4.13 1.63
C ASP A 126 -9.06 -4.06 0.67
N TYR A 127 -9.32 -3.96 -0.61
CA TYR A 127 -8.27 -3.86 -1.64
C TYR A 127 -7.35 -2.67 -1.40
N ILE A 128 -7.90 -1.46 -1.25
CA ILE A 128 -7.11 -0.24 -1.06
C ILE A 128 -6.34 -0.29 0.25
N THR A 129 -6.97 -0.77 1.34
CA THR A 129 -6.32 -0.92 2.64
C THR A 129 -5.08 -1.81 2.54
N ASN A 130 -5.21 -2.99 1.95
CA ASN A 130 -4.10 -3.92 1.79
C ASN A 130 -3.01 -3.37 0.84
N GLN A 131 -3.39 -2.69 -0.24
CA GLN A 131 -2.41 -2.09 -1.16
C GLN A 131 -1.67 -0.91 -0.54
N ALA A 132 -2.33 -0.09 0.27
CA ALA A 132 -1.68 0.99 1.01
C ALA A 132 -0.62 0.44 1.98
N ILE A 133 -0.97 -0.59 2.75
CA ILE A 133 -0.05 -1.27 3.67
C ILE A 133 1.13 -1.90 2.89
N ASN A 134 0.86 -2.62 1.81
CA ASN A 134 1.91 -3.21 0.98
C ASN A 134 2.85 -2.14 0.39
N GLY A 135 2.31 -1.02 -0.06
CA GLY A 135 3.08 0.12 -0.57
C GLY A 135 4.03 0.69 0.48
N LEU A 136 3.56 0.84 1.73
CA LEU A 136 4.41 1.28 2.85
C LEU A 136 5.57 0.32 3.09
N PHE A 137 5.33 -0.99 3.11
CA PHE A 137 6.41 -1.97 3.33
C PHE A 137 7.39 -2.04 2.16
N VAL A 138 6.97 -1.76 0.93
CA VAL A 138 7.90 -1.61 -0.20
C VAL A 138 8.81 -0.39 -0.01
N LEU A 139 8.28 0.75 0.45
CA LEU A 139 9.08 1.93 0.76
C LEU A 139 10.08 1.65 1.89
N ILE A 140 9.63 1.04 2.98
CA ILE A 140 10.50 0.68 4.12
C ILE A 140 11.61 -0.28 3.67
N ALA A 141 11.29 -1.28 2.84
CA ALA A 141 12.29 -2.22 2.33
C ALA A 141 13.37 -1.53 1.46
N ASN A 142 12.96 -0.57 0.64
CA ASN A 142 13.89 0.21 -0.16
C ASN A 142 14.82 1.06 0.71
N GLU A 143 14.28 1.75 1.71
CA GLU A 143 15.06 2.54 2.68
C GLU A 143 16.00 1.65 3.50
N GLU A 144 15.53 0.50 3.99
CA GLU A 144 16.36 -0.46 4.70
C GLU A 144 17.54 -0.92 3.85
N LYS A 145 17.28 -1.29 2.59
CA LYS A 145 18.32 -1.71 1.65
C LYS A 145 19.36 -0.61 1.41
N GLU A 146 18.90 0.65 1.23
CA GLU A 146 19.80 1.80 1.09
C GLU A 146 20.66 2.01 2.34
N ILE A 147 20.09 1.96 3.55
CA ILE A 147 20.83 2.12 4.81
C ILE A 147 21.90 1.03 4.95
N ARG A 148 21.59 -0.23 4.60
CA ARG A 148 22.52 -1.35 4.70
C ARG A 148 23.66 -1.25 3.70
N ASN A 149 23.39 -0.87 2.46
CA ASN A 149 24.34 -0.98 1.35
C ASN A 149 25.03 0.36 1.02
N ASN A 150 24.47 1.50 1.42
CA ASN A 150 25.01 2.81 1.10
C ASN A 150 25.38 3.60 2.37
N PRO A 151 26.68 3.77 2.69
CA PRO A 151 27.09 4.56 3.85
C PRO A 151 26.55 6.00 3.90
N LYS A 152 26.30 6.60 2.73
CA LYS A 152 25.73 7.97 2.65
C LYS A 152 24.27 8.04 3.09
N ALA A 153 23.52 6.94 3.03
CA ALA A 153 22.15 6.86 3.50
C ALA A 153 22.05 6.75 5.04
N ARG A 154 23.17 6.52 5.74
CA ARG A 154 23.25 6.42 7.20
C ARG A 154 23.30 7.80 7.83
N VAL A 155 22.19 8.52 7.77
CA VAL A 155 22.08 9.95 8.14
C VAL A 155 22.15 10.23 9.64
N SER A 156 22.15 9.21 10.51
CA SER A 156 22.32 9.37 11.95
C SER A 156 23.60 8.70 12.46
N GLU A 157 24.19 9.23 13.55
CA GLU A 157 25.36 8.63 14.20
C GLU A 157 25.11 7.18 14.62
N ILE A 158 23.89 6.85 15.05
CA ILE A 158 23.51 5.50 15.44
C ILE A 158 23.62 4.56 14.23
N LEU A 159 23.05 4.94 13.08
CA LEU A 159 23.11 4.14 11.85
C LEU A 159 24.56 3.95 11.39
N GLN A 160 25.40 4.98 11.50
CA GLN A 160 26.81 4.90 11.14
C GLN A 160 27.60 3.95 12.06
N LYS A 161 27.26 3.91 13.35
CA LYS A 161 27.90 3.00 14.32
C LYS A 161 27.46 1.55 14.17
N VAL A 162 26.18 1.33 13.85
CA VAL A 162 25.56 0.00 13.82
C VAL A 162 25.87 -0.76 12.53
N PHE A 163 25.95 -0.06 11.41
CA PHE A 163 26.20 -0.64 10.08
C PHE A 163 27.64 -0.40 9.57
N LYS A 164 28.60 -0.34 10.47
CA LYS A 164 30.04 -0.26 10.12
C LYS A 164 30.51 -1.50 9.38
#